data_d9194e398965ec362d0dbe4cd74d7524
#
_entry.id   d9194e398965ec362d0dbe4cd74d7524
#
_cell.length_a   1.000
_cell.length_b   1.000
_cell.length_c   1.000
_cell.angle_alpha   90.00
_cell.angle_beta   90.00
_cell.angle_gamma   90.00
#
_symmetry.space_group_name_H-M   'P 1'
#
loop_
_entity.id
_entity.type
_entity.pdbx_description
1 polymer ?
#
loop_
_entity_poly.entity_id
_entity_poly.type
_entity_poly.pdbx_seq_one_letter_code
_entity_poly.pdbx_strand_id
1 'polypeptide(L)'
;MDFGLRLKTLRKQAGLTQQQLAAQLGITKSVVSFYELQARSPSPEVLAKLAQIFHVSADYLLGLDARETIDVSGLDEKDISALRSLAESLRTKK
;
A
#
# COMPACT_ATOMS: atom_id res chain seq x y z
N MET A 1 -11.12 6.98 4.15
CA MET A 1 -10.17 7.47 3.13
C MET A 1 -10.41 6.68 1.85
N ASP A 2 -10.58 7.36 0.74
CA ASP A 2 -10.81 6.69 -0.55
C ASP A 2 -9.52 6.11 -1.14
N PHE A 3 -9.66 5.29 -2.17
CA PHE A 3 -8.53 4.63 -2.83
C PHE A 3 -7.50 5.64 -3.34
N GLY A 4 -7.95 6.68 -4.03
CA GLY A 4 -7.04 7.66 -4.65
C GLY A 4 -6.18 8.39 -3.62
N LEU A 5 -6.78 8.84 -2.55
CA LEU A 5 -6.05 9.52 -1.48
C LEU A 5 -5.11 8.56 -0.75
N ARG A 6 -5.54 7.32 -0.52
CA ARG A 6 -4.71 6.31 0.12
C ARG A 6 -3.51 5.95 -0.74
N LEU A 7 -3.71 5.78 -2.05
CA LEU A 7 -2.63 5.54 -3.00
C LEU A 7 -1.62 6.68 -2.98
N LYS A 8 -2.09 7.91 -3.05
CA LYS A 8 -1.21 9.09 -3.01
C LYS A 8 -0.41 9.14 -1.71
N THR A 9 -1.03 8.86 -0.58
CA THR A 9 -0.38 8.84 0.73
C THR A 9 0.72 7.78 0.77
N LEU A 10 0.41 6.54 0.36
CA LEU A 10 1.39 5.46 0.33
C LEU A 10 2.54 5.77 -0.61
N ARG A 11 2.25 6.32 -1.78
CA ARG A 11 3.27 6.71 -2.76
C ARG A 11 4.24 7.73 -2.17
N LYS A 12 3.71 8.76 -1.54
CA LYS A 12 4.54 9.82 -0.92
C LYS A 12 5.36 9.30 0.25
N GLN A 13 4.77 8.45 1.08
CA GLN A 13 5.49 7.82 2.20
C GLN A 13 6.65 6.95 1.70
N ALA A 14 6.50 6.34 0.53
CA ALA A 14 7.55 5.55 -0.09
C ALA A 14 8.59 6.40 -0.84
N GLY A 15 8.40 7.72 -0.90
CA GLY A 15 9.32 8.62 -1.59
C GLY A 15 9.25 8.53 -3.10
N LEU A 16 8.14 8.06 -3.67
CA LEU A 16 7.99 7.87 -5.11
C LEU A 16 7.23 9.03 -5.75
N THR A 17 7.70 9.44 -6.94
CA THR A 17 6.91 10.31 -7.81
C THR A 17 5.84 9.49 -8.54
N GLN A 18 4.85 10.16 -9.12
CA GLN A 18 3.85 9.49 -9.95
C GLN A 18 4.52 8.75 -11.12
N GLN A 19 5.55 9.34 -11.72
CA GLN A 19 6.26 8.72 -12.83
C GLN A 19 7.03 7.48 -12.41
N GLN A 20 7.67 7.51 -11.23
CA GLN A 20 8.38 6.35 -10.71
C GLN A 20 7.42 5.20 -10.40
N LEU A 21 6.28 5.49 -9.79
CA LEU A 21 5.27 4.47 -9.54
C LEU A 21 4.73 3.91 -10.86
N ALA A 22 4.44 4.78 -11.83
CA ALA A 22 3.97 4.35 -13.16
C ALA A 22 4.95 3.39 -13.81
N ALA A 23 6.26 3.66 -13.74
CA ALA A 23 7.29 2.78 -14.28
C ALA A 23 7.25 1.40 -13.62
N GLN A 24 7.07 1.34 -12.31
CA GLN A 24 6.98 0.07 -11.59
C GLN A 24 5.73 -0.73 -11.95
N LEU A 25 4.65 -0.04 -12.30
CA LEU A 25 3.38 -0.67 -12.67
C LEU A 25 3.28 -1.00 -14.18
N GLY A 26 4.21 -0.49 -14.99
CA GLY A 26 4.14 -0.63 -16.44
C GLY A 26 3.02 0.18 -17.08
N ILE A 27 2.67 1.31 -16.50
CA ILE A 27 1.63 2.21 -17.01
C ILE A 27 2.19 3.63 -17.14
N THR A 28 1.37 4.57 -17.62
CA THR A 28 1.79 5.95 -17.77
C THR A 28 1.56 6.75 -16.49
N LYS A 29 2.30 7.85 -16.36
CA LYS A 29 2.11 8.82 -15.27
C LYS A 29 0.66 9.33 -15.23
N SER A 30 0.06 9.59 -16.39
CA SER A 30 -1.31 10.07 -16.50
C SER A 30 -2.30 9.11 -15.84
N VAL A 31 -2.10 7.80 -16.02
CA VAL A 31 -2.97 6.79 -15.43
C VAL A 31 -2.83 6.79 -13.90
N VAL A 32 -1.62 6.92 -13.37
CA VAL A 32 -1.42 7.04 -11.91
C VAL A 32 -2.17 8.28 -11.40
N SER A 33 -2.06 9.40 -12.09
CA SER A 33 -2.78 10.62 -11.73
C SER A 33 -4.29 10.39 -11.71
N PHE A 34 -4.84 9.69 -12.72
CA PHE A 34 -6.28 9.37 -12.77
C PHE A 34 -6.70 8.50 -11.59
N TYR A 35 -5.87 7.55 -11.17
CA TYR A 35 -6.15 6.73 -9.98
C TYR A 35 -6.21 7.60 -8.72
N GLU A 36 -5.25 8.47 -8.54
CA GLU A 36 -5.19 9.34 -7.35
C GLU A 36 -6.34 10.34 -7.31
N LEU A 37 -6.84 10.77 -8.47
CA LEU A 37 -7.97 11.67 -8.58
C LEU A 37 -9.33 10.94 -8.58
N GLN A 38 -9.34 9.62 -8.46
CA GLN A 38 -10.56 8.80 -8.53
C GLN A 38 -11.28 8.90 -9.90
N ALA A 39 -10.54 9.29 -10.95
CA ALA A 39 -11.07 9.35 -12.31
C ALA A 39 -11.07 8.01 -13.02
N ARG A 40 -10.27 7.05 -12.54
CA ARG A 40 -10.17 5.68 -13.04
C ARG A 40 -9.94 4.73 -11.89
N SER A 41 -10.45 3.50 -12.04
CA SER A 41 -10.19 2.41 -11.10
C SER A 41 -9.13 1.48 -11.68
N PRO A 42 -8.20 0.96 -10.87
CA PRO A 42 -7.21 0.01 -11.35
C PRO A 42 -7.84 -1.34 -11.65
N SER A 43 -7.24 -2.07 -12.60
CA SER A 43 -7.58 -3.47 -12.82
C SER A 43 -7.15 -4.30 -11.62
N PRO A 44 -7.72 -5.53 -11.46
CA PRO A 44 -7.25 -6.43 -10.40
C PRO A 44 -5.74 -6.71 -10.46
N GLU A 45 -5.16 -6.77 -11.66
CA GLU A 45 -3.74 -7.00 -11.84
C GLU A 45 -2.91 -5.83 -11.33
N VAL A 46 -3.30 -4.61 -11.63
CA VAL A 46 -2.63 -3.40 -11.15
C VAL A 46 -2.81 -3.27 -9.63
N LEU A 47 -4.00 -3.58 -9.13
CA LEU A 47 -4.26 -3.55 -7.70
C LEU A 47 -3.36 -4.53 -6.94
N ALA A 48 -3.18 -5.74 -7.48
CA ALA A 48 -2.28 -6.73 -6.89
C ALA A 48 -0.83 -6.23 -6.86
N LYS A 49 -0.37 -5.59 -7.93
CA LYS A 49 0.97 -5.00 -7.99
C LYS A 49 1.14 -3.89 -6.96
N LEU A 50 0.14 -3.03 -6.81
CA LEU A 50 0.17 -1.97 -5.80
C LEU A 50 0.27 -2.53 -4.38
N ALA A 51 -0.51 -3.57 -4.09
CA ALA A 51 -0.45 -4.24 -2.79
C ALA A 51 0.96 -4.77 -2.51
N GLN A 52 1.61 -5.36 -3.50
CA GLN A 52 2.97 -5.87 -3.38
C GLN A 52 4.00 -4.75 -3.19
N ILE A 53 3.89 -3.68 -3.98
CA ILE A 53 4.83 -2.55 -3.91
C ILE A 53 4.79 -1.89 -2.53
N PHE A 54 3.61 -1.70 -1.97
CA PHE A 54 3.43 -0.99 -0.70
C PHE A 54 3.34 -1.93 0.51
N HIS A 55 3.42 -3.25 0.31
CA HIS A 55 3.34 -4.24 1.38
C HIS A 55 2.08 -4.10 2.23
N VAL A 56 0.96 -3.85 1.58
CA VAL A 56 -0.36 -3.74 2.21
C VAL A 56 -1.33 -4.69 1.52
N SER A 57 -2.49 -4.93 2.14
CA SER A 57 -3.53 -5.74 1.53
C SER A 57 -4.29 -4.94 0.47
N ALA A 58 -4.89 -5.63 -0.51
CA ALA A 58 -5.78 -5.01 -1.46
C ALA A 58 -7.01 -4.40 -0.77
N ASP A 59 -7.52 -5.05 0.27
CA ASP A 59 -8.65 -4.54 1.06
C ASP A 59 -8.31 -3.21 1.71
N TYR A 60 -7.11 -3.07 2.25
CA TYR A 60 -6.65 -1.79 2.80
C TYR A 60 -6.61 -0.70 1.72
N LEU A 61 -6.05 -1.02 0.54
CA LEU A 61 -6.01 -0.09 -0.58
C LEU A 61 -7.40 0.38 -0.99
N LEU A 62 -8.35 -0.54 -1.01
CA LEU A 62 -9.73 -0.25 -1.42
C LEU A 62 -10.57 0.41 -0.34
N GLY A 63 -10.04 0.53 0.87
CA GLY A 63 -10.78 1.09 1.99
C GLY A 63 -11.79 0.14 2.61
N LEU A 64 -11.71 -1.15 2.31
CA LEU A 64 -12.61 -2.17 2.85
C LEU A 64 -12.19 -2.66 4.22
N ASP A 65 -10.91 -2.50 4.57
CA ASP A 65 -10.37 -2.84 5.87
C ASP A 65 -9.68 -1.60 6.45
N ALA A 66 -10.14 -1.12 7.59
CA ALA A 66 -9.58 0.04 8.25
C ALA A 66 -8.23 -0.26 8.92
N ARG A 67 -7.93 -1.55 9.13
CA ARG A 67 -6.66 -1.95 9.77
C ARG A 67 -5.56 -1.96 8.71
N GLU A 68 -4.46 -1.32 9.04
CA GLU A 68 -3.26 -1.38 8.22
C GLU A 68 -2.57 -2.73 8.46
N THR A 69 -2.22 -3.41 7.39
CA THR A 69 -1.54 -4.70 7.46
C THR A 69 -0.19 -4.63 6.79
N ILE A 70 0.73 -5.47 7.24
CA ILE A 70 2.08 -5.59 6.68
C ILE A 70 2.25 -6.98 6.10
N ASP A 71 2.82 -7.07 4.90
CA ASP A 71 3.15 -8.35 4.28
C ASP A 71 4.35 -8.95 5.00
N VAL A 72 4.15 -10.13 5.60
CA VAL A 72 5.21 -10.87 6.31
C VAL A 72 5.68 -12.10 5.53
N SER A 73 5.31 -12.20 4.27
CA SER A 73 5.76 -13.30 3.40
C SER A 73 7.29 -13.37 3.37
N GLY A 74 7.84 -14.56 3.51
CA GLY A 74 9.28 -14.76 3.52
C GLY A 74 9.95 -14.55 4.87
N LEU A 75 9.23 -14.10 5.87
CA LEU A 75 9.73 -14.01 7.24
C LEU A 75 9.40 -15.29 8.00
N ASP A 76 10.30 -15.71 8.90
CA ASP A 76 10.03 -16.86 9.74
C ASP A 76 9.16 -16.46 10.96
N GLU A 77 8.72 -17.46 11.72
CA GLU A 77 7.85 -17.23 12.88
C GLU A 77 8.52 -16.34 13.94
N LYS A 78 9.82 -16.47 14.08
CA LYS A 78 10.59 -15.66 15.05
C LYS A 78 10.54 -14.18 14.68
N ASP A 79 10.73 -13.88 13.39
CA ASP A 79 10.68 -12.50 12.90
C ASP A 79 9.26 -11.94 13.00
N ILE A 80 8.25 -12.73 12.65
CA ILE A 80 6.85 -12.33 12.77
C ILE A 80 6.49 -12.04 14.22
N SER A 81 6.93 -12.89 15.14
CA SER A 81 6.72 -12.70 16.58
C SER A 81 7.37 -11.40 17.07
N ALA A 82 8.58 -11.10 16.59
CA ALA A 82 9.27 -9.85 16.93
C ALA A 82 8.50 -8.62 16.45
N LEU A 83 7.95 -8.68 15.23
CA LEU A 83 7.12 -7.59 14.71
C LEU A 83 5.84 -7.39 15.52
N ARG A 84 5.18 -8.48 15.93
CA ARG A 84 4.00 -8.39 16.79
C ARG A 84 4.33 -7.75 18.14
N SER A 85 5.43 -8.16 18.74
CA SER A 85 5.87 -7.60 20.03
C SER A 85 6.18 -6.12 19.91
N LEU A 86 6.85 -5.72 18.83
CA LEU A 86 7.15 -4.31 18.59
C LEU A 86 5.86 -3.49 18.38
N ALA A 87 4.93 -3.99 17.58
CA ALA A 87 3.67 -3.31 17.35
C ALA A 87 2.89 -3.13 18.65
N GLU A 88 2.84 -4.17 19.49
CA GLU A 88 2.17 -4.11 20.77
C GLU A 88 2.84 -3.10 21.71
N SER A 89 4.16 -3.10 21.77
CA SER A 89 4.93 -2.14 22.57
C SER A 89 4.63 -0.69 22.16
N LEU A 90 4.54 -0.43 20.84
CA LEU A 90 4.23 0.90 20.34
C LEU A 90 2.81 1.34 20.68
N ARG A 91 1.83 0.40 20.71
CA ARG A 91 0.46 0.71 21.12
C ARG A 91 0.36 1.11 22.57
N THR A 92 1.14 0.47 23.43
CA THR A 92 1.07 0.70 24.88
C THR A 92 1.79 1.95 25.33
N LYS A 93 2.52 2.61 24.43
CA LYS A 93 3.24 3.87 24.73
C LYS A 93 2.35 5.10 24.78
N LYS A 94 1.12 4.97 24.45
CA LYS A 94 0.19 6.11 24.42
C LYS A 94 -0.21 6.54 25.83
#